data_ffeb9e9541361d50df61eacf752ec346
#
_entry.id   ffeb9e9541361d50df61eacf752ec346
#
_cell.length_a   1.000
_cell.length_b   1.000
_cell.length_c   1.000
_cell.angle_alpha   90.00
_cell.angle_beta   90.00
_cell.angle_gamma   90.00
#
_symmetry.space_group_name_H-M   'P 1'
#
loop_
_entity.id
_entity.type
_entity.pdbx_description
1 polymer ?
#
loop_
_entity_poly.entity_id
_entity_poly.type
_entity_poly.pdbx_seq_one_letter_code
_entity_poly.pdbx_strand_id
1 'polypeptide(L)'
;LLDRVGHVKITDFGFCAKLTESKSKRATMVGTPYWMAPEVVKQKEYGPKVDCWSLGIMAIEMIESEPPYLNEEPLKALYLIATNGTPRLKKPEKLSKELKAFLSVCLCVDVRSRATADELLAHEFLQSGCSLASLAELLRWKKANGQ
;
A
#
# COMPACT_ATOMS: atom_id res chain seq x y z
N LEU A 1 -10.16 2.68 -9.78
CA LEU A 1 -11.17 2.15 -10.70
C LEU A 1 -10.52 1.29 -11.78
N LEU A 2 -11.26 0.29 -12.25
CA LEU A 2 -10.83 -0.62 -13.31
C LEU A 2 -11.75 -0.43 -14.52
N ASP A 3 -11.19 -0.23 -15.72
CA ASP A 3 -11.95 -0.16 -16.95
C ASP A 3 -12.15 -1.54 -17.62
N ARG A 4 -12.94 -1.59 -18.69
CA ARG A 4 -13.33 -2.84 -19.38
C ARG A 4 -12.18 -3.58 -20.08
N VAL A 5 -11.04 -2.90 -20.27
CA VAL A 5 -9.84 -3.48 -20.90
C VAL A 5 -8.72 -3.75 -19.90
N GLY A 6 -8.96 -3.47 -18.62
CA GLY A 6 -8.05 -3.78 -17.55
C GLY A 6 -7.15 -2.62 -17.10
N HIS A 7 -7.36 -1.39 -17.60
CA HIS A 7 -6.61 -0.24 -17.09
C HIS A 7 -7.07 0.13 -15.70
N VAL A 8 -6.11 0.39 -14.82
CA VAL A 8 -6.35 0.87 -13.45
C VAL A 8 -6.23 2.39 -13.41
N LYS A 9 -7.23 3.06 -12.83
CA LYS A 9 -7.25 4.51 -12.59
C LYS A 9 -7.30 4.78 -11.10
N ILE A 10 -6.36 5.59 -10.59
CA ILE A 10 -6.38 6.09 -9.22
C ILE A 10 -7.48 7.15 -9.12
N THR A 11 -8.29 7.09 -8.05
CA THR A 11 -9.41 7.99 -7.78
C THR A 11 -9.46 8.34 -6.30
N ASP A 12 -10.40 9.19 -5.90
CA ASP A 12 -10.63 9.59 -4.51
C ASP A 12 -9.45 10.38 -3.92
N PHE A 13 -9.23 11.57 -4.48
CA PHE A 13 -8.17 12.49 -4.05
C PHE A 13 -8.61 13.44 -2.92
N GLY A 14 -9.70 13.13 -2.18
CA GLY A 14 -10.24 13.98 -1.11
C GLY A 14 -9.26 14.24 0.03
N PHE A 15 -8.38 13.28 0.32
CA PHE A 15 -7.35 13.37 1.35
C PHE A 15 -5.93 13.43 0.78
N CYS A 16 -5.75 14.04 -0.38
CA CYS A 16 -4.42 14.23 -0.96
C CYS A 16 -3.76 15.54 -0.49
N ALA A 17 -2.43 15.60 -0.59
CA ALA A 17 -1.66 16.81 -0.35
C ALA A 17 -0.74 17.09 -1.53
N LYS A 18 -0.80 18.31 -2.08
CA LYS A 18 0.15 18.75 -3.08
C LYS A 18 1.48 19.07 -2.41
N LEU A 19 2.55 18.42 -2.84
CA LEU A 19 3.91 18.74 -2.46
C LEU A 19 4.53 19.69 -3.50
N THR A 20 5.29 20.68 -3.02
CA THR A 20 6.03 21.63 -3.85
C THR A 20 7.47 21.66 -3.37
N GLU A 21 8.39 22.21 -4.17
CA GLU A 21 9.80 22.37 -3.78
C GLU A 21 9.96 23.08 -2.43
N SER A 22 9.12 24.11 -2.19
CA SER A 22 9.12 24.87 -0.93
C SER A 22 8.41 24.17 0.22
N LYS A 23 7.53 23.17 -0.04
CA LYS A 23 6.78 22.41 0.95
C LYS A 23 6.70 20.94 0.60
N SER A 24 7.83 20.26 0.76
CA SER A 24 8.01 18.83 0.40
C SER A 24 7.46 17.85 1.44
N LYS A 25 6.97 18.32 2.60
CA LYS A 25 6.49 17.49 3.71
C LYS A 25 5.16 17.97 4.28
N ARG A 26 4.45 17.09 4.94
CA ARG A 26 3.16 17.30 5.62
C ARG A 26 3.19 16.70 7.03
N ALA A 27 2.23 17.10 7.87
CA ALA A 27 2.08 16.59 9.24
C ALA A 27 0.61 16.25 9.59
N THR A 28 -0.29 16.28 8.62
CA THR A 28 -1.71 16.02 8.86
C THR A 28 -1.99 14.52 8.86
N MET A 29 -2.65 14.01 9.91
CA MET A 29 -3.11 12.63 9.97
C MET A 29 -4.59 12.58 9.60
N VAL A 30 -4.89 12.01 8.42
CA VAL A 30 -6.26 11.87 7.89
C VAL A 30 -6.36 10.53 7.16
N GLY A 31 -7.49 9.85 7.28
CA GLY A 31 -7.81 8.62 6.55
C GLY A 31 -8.00 7.41 7.46
N THR A 32 -8.22 6.26 6.85
CA THR A 32 -8.40 4.98 7.53
C THR A 32 -7.06 4.47 8.07
N PRO A 33 -6.96 4.05 9.34
CA PRO A 33 -5.67 3.84 10.01
C PRO A 33 -4.83 2.70 9.44
N TYR A 34 -5.44 1.60 9.00
CA TYR A 34 -4.76 0.33 8.72
C TYR A 34 -3.70 0.40 7.62
N TRP A 35 -3.82 1.34 6.67
CA TRP A 35 -2.87 1.54 5.56
C TRP A 35 -1.88 2.69 5.81
N MET A 36 -1.99 3.39 6.96
CA MET A 36 -1.11 4.53 7.27
C MET A 36 0.31 4.09 7.57
N ALA A 37 1.27 4.88 7.10
CA ALA A 37 2.68 4.71 7.45
C ALA A 37 2.95 5.10 8.92
N PRO A 38 3.95 4.47 9.59
CA PRO A 38 4.25 4.75 10.99
C PRO A 38 4.56 6.22 11.30
N GLU A 39 5.22 6.93 10.38
CA GLU A 39 5.52 8.36 10.54
C GLU A 39 4.27 9.23 10.50
N VAL A 40 3.23 8.84 9.73
CA VAL A 40 1.92 9.52 9.72
C VAL A 40 1.22 9.33 11.05
N VAL A 41 1.17 8.08 11.53
CA VAL A 41 0.56 7.75 12.82
C VAL A 41 1.25 8.45 13.98
N LYS A 42 2.58 8.57 13.94
CA LYS A 42 3.38 9.30 14.92
C LYS A 42 3.31 10.82 14.79
N GLN A 43 2.47 11.34 13.88
CA GLN A 43 2.32 12.78 13.60
C GLN A 43 3.64 13.50 13.30
N LYS A 44 4.59 12.77 12.66
CA LYS A 44 5.83 13.34 12.17
C LYS A 44 5.61 13.98 10.80
N GLU A 45 6.53 14.83 10.39
CA GLU A 45 6.56 15.28 9.00
C GLU A 45 6.78 14.09 8.06
N TYR A 46 5.95 13.98 7.03
CA TYR A 46 6.01 12.92 6.05
C TYR A 46 6.04 13.43 4.61
N GLY A 47 6.56 12.65 3.70
CA GLY A 47 6.65 12.92 2.28
C GLY A 47 5.99 11.82 1.43
N PRO A 48 6.26 11.79 0.10
CA PRO A 48 5.57 10.89 -0.85
C PRO A 48 5.78 9.39 -0.57
N LYS A 49 6.83 9.00 0.16
CA LYS A 49 7.09 7.59 0.50
C LYS A 49 6.03 6.95 1.41
N VAL A 50 5.10 7.74 1.97
CA VAL A 50 3.95 7.19 2.72
C VAL A 50 3.03 6.40 1.80
N ASP A 51 2.91 6.78 0.53
CA ASP A 51 2.11 6.05 -0.45
C ASP A 51 2.77 4.72 -0.83
N CYS A 52 4.11 4.65 -0.81
CA CYS A 52 4.85 3.39 -1.00
C CYS A 52 4.58 2.40 0.15
N TRP A 53 4.50 2.90 1.39
CA TRP A 53 4.05 2.08 2.53
C TRP A 53 2.62 1.58 2.33
N SER A 54 1.68 2.48 2.02
CA SER A 54 0.28 2.11 1.81
C SER A 54 0.11 1.09 0.68
N LEU A 55 0.91 1.18 -0.39
CA LEU A 55 0.97 0.18 -1.46
C LEU A 55 1.43 -1.18 -0.94
N GLY A 56 2.43 -1.22 -0.07
CA GLY A 56 2.88 -2.46 0.58
C GLY A 56 1.79 -3.10 1.44
N ILE A 57 1.05 -2.31 2.21
CA ILE A 57 -0.09 -2.80 3.00
C ILE A 57 -1.22 -3.30 2.10
N MET A 58 -1.52 -2.61 1.01
CA MET A 58 -2.50 -3.07 0.01
C MET A 58 -2.07 -4.40 -0.62
N ALA A 59 -0.78 -4.60 -0.88
CA ALA A 59 -0.27 -5.88 -1.37
C ALA A 59 -0.47 -7.01 -0.33
N ILE A 60 -0.25 -6.74 0.97
CA ILE A 60 -0.57 -7.71 2.04
C ILE A 60 -2.07 -8.01 2.04
N GLU A 61 -2.92 -7.00 1.92
CA GLU A 61 -4.38 -7.17 1.85
C GLU A 61 -4.79 -8.08 0.66
N MET A 62 -4.17 -7.91 -0.50
CA MET A 62 -4.40 -8.80 -1.66
C MET A 62 -3.99 -10.25 -1.40
N ILE A 63 -2.96 -10.48 -0.59
CA ILE A 63 -2.45 -11.81 -0.24
C ILE A 63 -3.28 -12.47 0.85
N GLU A 64 -3.67 -11.70 1.87
CA GLU A 64 -4.25 -12.19 3.12
C GLU A 64 -5.75 -11.90 3.25
N SER A 65 -6.35 -11.22 2.24
CA SER A 65 -7.75 -10.75 2.17
C SER A 65 -8.10 -9.63 3.16
N GLU A 66 -7.17 -9.22 3.98
CA GLU A 66 -7.33 -8.15 4.97
C GLU A 66 -5.99 -7.45 5.25
N PRO A 67 -6.00 -6.15 5.55
CA PRO A 67 -4.79 -5.45 6.00
C PRO A 67 -4.42 -5.89 7.42
N PRO A 68 -3.16 -5.70 7.85
CA PRO A 68 -2.75 -5.93 9.22
C PRO A 68 -3.62 -5.13 10.21
N TYR A 69 -3.95 -5.76 11.34
CA TYR A 69 -4.71 -5.16 12.46
C TYR A 69 -6.17 -4.80 12.14
N LEU A 70 -6.77 -5.28 11.05
CA LEU A 70 -8.15 -4.95 10.67
C LEU A 70 -9.16 -5.28 11.81
N ASN A 71 -8.92 -6.37 12.53
CA ASN A 71 -9.78 -6.84 13.62
C ASN A 71 -9.55 -6.12 14.96
N GLU A 72 -8.63 -5.14 14.97
CA GLU A 72 -8.37 -4.33 16.15
C GLU A 72 -9.16 -3.02 16.10
N GLU A 73 -9.50 -2.50 17.29
CA GLU A 73 -10.06 -1.15 17.41
C GLU A 73 -9.15 -0.11 16.74
N PRO A 74 -9.70 0.91 16.07
CA PRO A 74 -8.90 1.89 15.30
C PRO A 74 -7.75 2.53 16.09
N LEU A 75 -7.98 2.91 17.35
CA LEU A 75 -6.93 3.47 18.22
C LEU A 75 -5.85 2.45 18.57
N LYS A 76 -6.24 1.20 18.81
CA LYS A 76 -5.29 0.10 19.05
C LYS A 76 -4.49 -0.23 17.80
N ALA A 77 -5.11 -0.23 16.61
CA ALA A 77 -4.42 -0.39 15.34
C ALA A 77 -3.36 0.69 15.13
N LEU A 78 -3.69 1.96 15.37
CA LEU A 78 -2.72 3.07 15.31
C LEU A 78 -1.53 2.84 16.26
N TYR A 79 -1.79 2.44 17.49
CA TYR A 79 -0.73 2.11 18.45
C TYR A 79 0.18 0.97 17.93
N LEU A 80 -0.40 -0.10 17.40
CA LEU A 80 0.35 -1.24 16.87
C LEU A 80 1.19 -0.87 15.64
N ILE A 81 0.64 -0.05 14.72
CA ILE A 81 1.38 0.48 13.57
C ILE A 81 2.59 1.31 14.03
N ALA A 82 2.39 2.14 15.06
CA ALA A 82 3.45 2.99 15.59
C ALA A 82 4.57 2.21 16.30
N THR A 83 4.26 1.07 16.93
CA THR A 83 5.17 0.35 17.82
C THR A 83 5.77 -0.91 17.23
N ASN A 84 5.00 -1.68 16.45
CA ASN A 84 5.45 -3.00 15.96
C ASN A 84 6.38 -2.93 14.73
N GLY A 85 6.43 -1.78 14.03
CA GLY A 85 7.23 -1.64 12.83
C GLY A 85 6.63 -2.37 11.62
N THR A 86 7.48 -3.04 10.84
CA THR A 86 7.04 -3.77 9.64
C THR A 86 6.09 -4.92 10.01
N PRO A 87 4.90 -5.01 9.40
CA PRO A 87 3.94 -6.08 9.67
C PRO A 87 4.51 -7.46 9.35
N ARG A 88 4.11 -8.46 10.13
CA ARG A 88 4.46 -9.86 9.86
C ARG A 88 3.43 -10.49 8.94
N LEU A 89 3.90 -11.23 7.94
CA LEU A 89 3.06 -12.02 7.05
C LEU A 89 2.61 -13.30 7.76
N LYS A 90 1.37 -13.74 7.50
CA LYS A 90 0.80 -14.96 8.11
C LYS A 90 1.48 -16.24 7.60
N LYS A 91 1.81 -16.30 6.28
CA LYS A 91 2.39 -17.48 5.62
C LYS A 91 3.49 -17.07 4.63
N PRO A 92 4.62 -16.52 5.11
CA PRO A 92 5.68 -16.00 4.23
C PRO A 92 6.36 -17.07 3.37
N GLU A 93 6.29 -18.34 3.80
CA GLU A 93 6.84 -19.48 3.05
C GLU A 93 6.10 -19.77 1.74
N LYS A 94 4.86 -19.27 1.60
CA LYS A 94 4.04 -19.42 0.37
C LYS A 94 4.29 -18.34 -0.66
N LEU A 95 5.05 -17.31 -0.32
CA LEU A 95 5.28 -16.16 -1.18
C LEU A 95 6.60 -16.30 -1.94
N SER A 96 6.63 -15.79 -3.17
CA SER A 96 7.86 -15.75 -3.97
C SER A 96 8.93 -14.86 -3.30
N LYS A 97 10.19 -15.07 -3.67
CA LYS A 97 11.32 -14.26 -3.18
C LYS A 97 11.16 -12.80 -3.62
N GLU A 98 10.73 -12.59 -4.85
CA GLU A 98 10.55 -11.27 -5.48
C GLU A 98 9.44 -10.48 -4.77
N LEU A 99 8.31 -11.11 -4.43
CA LEU A 99 7.23 -10.49 -3.68
C LEU A 99 7.68 -10.11 -2.25
N LYS A 100 8.39 -11.01 -1.58
CA LYS A 100 8.95 -10.71 -0.23
C LYS A 100 9.95 -9.56 -0.28
N ALA A 101 10.81 -9.52 -1.30
CA ALA A 101 11.74 -8.42 -1.52
C ALA A 101 11.00 -7.09 -1.76
N PHE A 102 9.96 -7.09 -2.62
CA PHE A 102 9.11 -5.94 -2.88
C PHE A 102 8.45 -5.42 -1.59
N LEU A 103 7.83 -6.30 -0.81
CA LEU A 103 7.22 -5.92 0.47
C LEU A 103 8.24 -5.35 1.46
N SER A 104 9.46 -5.89 1.51
CA SER A 104 10.49 -5.41 2.43
C SER A 104 10.93 -3.98 2.14
N VAL A 105 11.00 -3.57 0.87
CA VAL A 105 11.37 -2.20 0.49
C VAL A 105 10.20 -1.22 0.56
N CYS A 106 8.95 -1.69 0.40
CA CYS A 106 7.75 -0.89 0.64
C CYS A 106 7.54 -0.61 2.14
N LEU A 107 7.71 -1.62 2.98
CA LEU A 107 7.35 -1.62 4.39
C LEU A 107 8.58 -1.42 5.31
N CYS A 108 9.57 -0.68 4.84
CA CYS A 108 10.68 -0.24 5.66
C CYS A 108 10.25 0.92 6.58
N VAL A 109 10.43 0.75 7.90
CA VAL A 109 10.06 1.78 8.89
C VAL A 109 10.93 3.03 8.74
N ASP A 110 12.23 2.83 8.49
CA ASP A 110 13.11 3.96 8.17
C ASP A 110 12.77 4.51 6.78
N VAL A 111 12.24 5.73 6.77
CA VAL A 111 11.81 6.41 5.54
C VAL A 111 12.96 6.63 4.55
N ARG A 112 14.20 6.79 5.03
CA ARG A 112 15.37 6.97 4.17
C ARG A 112 15.65 5.70 3.36
N SER A 113 15.52 4.55 4.01
CA SER A 113 15.75 3.22 3.44
C SER A 113 14.54 2.66 2.68
N ARG A 114 13.33 3.24 2.87
CA ARG A 114 12.15 2.85 2.11
C ARG A 114 12.29 3.24 0.65
N ALA A 115 11.86 2.35 -0.26
CA ALA A 115 11.90 2.61 -1.69
C ALA A 115 11.06 3.83 -2.10
N THR A 116 11.51 4.53 -3.13
CA THR A 116 10.72 5.54 -3.86
C THR A 116 9.78 4.86 -4.85
N ALA A 117 8.81 5.61 -5.40
CA ALA A 117 7.92 5.10 -6.44
C ALA A 117 8.70 4.69 -7.71
N ASP A 118 9.74 5.45 -8.09
CA ASP A 118 10.59 5.12 -9.25
C ASP A 118 11.36 3.83 -9.03
N GLU A 119 11.94 3.62 -7.84
CA GLU A 119 12.61 2.36 -7.48
C GLU A 119 11.64 1.18 -7.49
N LEU A 120 10.40 1.36 -7.02
CA LEU A 120 9.38 0.32 -7.05
C LEU A 120 8.95 -0.01 -8.49
N LEU A 121 8.82 0.99 -9.37
CA LEU A 121 8.51 0.75 -10.79
C LEU A 121 9.57 -0.09 -11.49
N ALA A 122 10.84 0.02 -11.09
CA ALA A 122 11.94 -0.77 -11.61
C ALA A 122 12.12 -2.13 -10.89
N HIS A 123 11.34 -2.42 -9.86
CA HIS A 123 11.52 -3.63 -9.05
C HIS A 123 11.18 -4.90 -9.82
N GLU A 124 11.98 -5.96 -9.64
CA GLU A 124 11.87 -7.25 -10.34
C GLU A 124 10.48 -7.88 -10.21
N PHE A 125 9.85 -7.77 -9.05
CA PHE A 125 8.49 -8.27 -8.83
C PHE A 125 7.47 -7.68 -9.81
N LEU A 126 7.55 -6.38 -10.14
CA LEU A 126 6.62 -5.73 -11.07
C LEU A 126 6.88 -6.11 -12.53
N GLN A 127 8.09 -6.58 -12.87
CA GLN A 127 8.42 -7.04 -14.22
C GLN A 127 7.70 -8.36 -14.56
N SER A 128 7.29 -9.13 -13.55
CA SER A 128 6.55 -10.39 -13.71
C SER A 128 5.03 -10.22 -13.67
N GLY A 129 4.53 -8.99 -13.74
CA GLY A 129 3.10 -8.69 -13.71
C GLY A 129 2.33 -9.30 -14.90
N CYS A 130 1.06 -9.65 -14.68
CA CYS A 130 0.18 -10.14 -15.75
C CYS A 130 -0.19 -9.02 -16.73
N SER A 131 -0.71 -9.38 -17.91
CA SER A 131 -1.26 -8.41 -18.84
C SER A 131 -2.48 -7.71 -18.26
N LEU A 132 -2.71 -6.44 -18.65
CA LEU A 132 -3.89 -5.69 -18.20
C LEU A 132 -5.21 -6.40 -18.58
N ALA A 133 -5.25 -7.11 -19.71
CA ALA A 133 -6.42 -7.87 -20.14
C ALA A 133 -6.88 -8.91 -19.09
N SER A 134 -5.95 -9.47 -18.31
CA SER A 134 -6.27 -10.41 -17.23
C SER A 134 -7.12 -9.76 -16.13
N LEU A 135 -6.95 -8.47 -15.87
CA LEU A 135 -7.75 -7.74 -14.88
C LEU A 135 -9.18 -7.50 -15.36
N ALA A 136 -9.42 -7.44 -16.67
CA ALA A 136 -10.75 -7.26 -17.22
C ALA A 136 -11.71 -8.41 -16.87
N GLU A 137 -11.18 -9.61 -16.59
CA GLU A 137 -11.98 -10.77 -16.16
C GLU A 137 -12.67 -10.53 -14.82
N LEU A 138 -12.08 -9.76 -13.93
CA LEU A 138 -12.68 -9.40 -12.65
C LEU A 138 -14.01 -8.65 -12.81
N LEU A 139 -14.12 -7.80 -13.85
CA LEU A 139 -15.36 -7.08 -14.16
C LEU A 139 -16.43 -8.00 -14.76
N ARG A 140 -16.03 -9.00 -15.56
CA ARG A 140 -16.96 -9.99 -16.10
C ARG A 140 -17.53 -10.86 -14.97
N TRP A 141 -16.69 -11.30 -14.05
CA TRP A 141 -17.11 -12.06 -12.88
C TRP A 141 -18.09 -11.26 -12.02
N LYS A 142 -17.79 -10.00 -11.72
CA LYS A 142 -18.66 -9.10 -10.95
C LYS A 142 -20.06 -8.97 -11.61
N LYS A 143 -20.09 -8.72 -12.92
CA LYS A 143 -21.34 -8.63 -13.68
C LYS A 143 -22.15 -9.93 -13.67
N ALA A 144 -21.49 -11.09 -13.78
CA ALA A 144 -22.14 -12.39 -13.76
C ALA A 144 -22.75 -12.74 -12.38
N ASN A 145 -22.18 -12.21 -11.27
CA ASN A 145 -22.64 -12.47 -9.90
C ASN A 145 -23.52 -11.35 -9.31
N GLY A 146 -23.99 -10.41 -10.11
CA GLY A 146 -25.00 -9.40 -9.73
C GLY A 146 -24.51 -8.34 -8.73
N GLN A 147 -23.19 -8.09 -8.65
CA GLN A 147 -22.58 -7.07 -7.79
C GLN A 147 -22.18 -5.80 -8.56
#